data_df4ac85c6cfb6fb406a50b7e283d54c2
#
_entry.id   df4ac85c6cfb6fb406a50b7e283d54c2
#
_cell.length_a   1.000
_cell.length_b   1.000
_cell.length_c   1.000
_cell.angle_alpha   90.00
_cell.angle_beta   90.00
_cell.angle_gamma   90.00
#
_symmetry.space_group_name_H-M   'P 1'
#
loop_
_entity.id
_entity.type
_entity.pdbx_description
1 polymer ?
#
loop_
_entity_poly.entity_id
_entity_poly.type
_entity_poly.pdbx_seq_one_letter_code
_entity_poly.pdbx_strand_id
1 'polypeptide(L)'
;MDTGLKGRTALITGASRNLGSMAALAFAREGANLAICTSAKMKELGEVAEQARALGVKVVAEKCDVTDGAAVAAFVKKTRDQLGRVDVAVNIAGFRAESKFLEGGFEEWTRAIAVNLTGPYHVCRNVLPLMIERRWGRIINISGVAPYLGGGATKAMVKLGIVGFTRGLAREVADHNITANCIGPGTIGRSAREAHESEKEVRAWQPIRRKGKPEEVTSVMLHLASENAGYTTGQCYLVNGGAYFQ
;
A
#
# COMPACT_ATOMS: atom_id res chain seq x y z
N MET A 1 4.78 -20.44 4.76
CA MET A 1 3.31 -20.33 5.00
C MET A 1 2.67 -20.30 3.63
N ASP A 2 1.67 -21.11 3.37
CA ASP A 2 0.86 -20.96 2.17
C ASP A 2 -0.04 -19.73 2.36
N THR A 3 0.12 -18.74 1.49
CA THR A 3 -0.65 -17.49 1.55
C THR A 3 -2.02 -17.60 0.87
N GLY A 4 -2.24 -18.62 0.04
CA GLY A 4 -3.43 -18.76 -0.82
C GLY A 4 -3.53 -17.71 -1.92
N LEU A 5 -2.43 -17.01 -2.24
CA LEU A 5 -2.41 -15.92 -3.23
C LEU A 5 -2.19 -16.39 -4.67
N LYS A 6 -1.78 -17.64 -4.89
CA LYS A 6 -1.56 -18.18 -6.23
C LYS A 6 -2.82 -18.07 -7.09
N GLY A 7 -2.69 -17.40 -8.25
CA GLY A 7 -3.78 -17.16 -9.19
C GLY A 7 -4.77 -16.05 -8.80
N ARG A 8 -4.67 -15.45 -7.60
CA ARG A 8 -5.38 -14.23 -7.23
C ARG A 8 -4.78 -13.02 -7.93
N THR A 9 -5.48 -11.91 -7.95
CA THR A 9 -5.01 -10.66 -8.55
C THR A 9 -4.83 -9.58 -7.47
N ALA A 10 -3.60 -9.08 -7.35
CA ALA A 10 -3.26 -7.96 -6.49
C ALA A 10 -3.14 -6.66 -7.31
N LEU A 11 -3.96 -5.66 -6.99
CA LEU A 11 -3.87 -4.31 -7.52
C LEU A 11 -3.02 -3.47 -6.56
N ILE A 12 -1.90 -2.92 -7.07
CA ILE A 12 -0.93 -2.19 -6.26
C ILE A 12 -0.67 -0.83 -6.88
N THR A 13 -1.01 0.24 -6.15
CA THR A 13 -0.76 1.61 -6.59
C THR A 13 0.65 2.07 -6.18
N GLY A 14 1.27 2.94 -7.00
CA GLY A 14 2.61 3.46 -6.71
C GLY A 14 3.72 2.40 -6.80
N ALA A 15 3.56 1.41 -7.70
CA ALA A 15 4.39 0.22 -7.78
C ALA A 15 5.73 0.41 -8.51
N SER A 16 6.07 1.61 -8.98
CA SER A 16 7.27 1.82 -9.82
C SER A 16 8.59 1.83 -9.05
N ARG A 17 8.59 2.01 -7.72
CA ARG A 17 9.83 2.13 -6.93
C ARG A 17 9.62 1.81 -5.45
N ASN A 18 10.75 1.70 -4.72
CA ASN A 18 10.79 1.55 -3.26
C ASN A 18 9.84 0.44 -2.77
N LEU A 19 9.06 0.71 -1.70
CA LEU A 19 8.14 -0.25 -1.12
C LEU A 19 7.12 -0.80 -2.13
N GLY A 20 6.67 0.04 -3.08
CA GLY A 20 5.69 -0.38 -4.10
C GLY A 20 6.23 -1.45 -5.07
N SER A 21 7.45 -1.27 -5.57
CA SER A 21 8.09 -2.26 -6.44
C SER A 21 8.42 -3.56 -5.69
N MET A 22 8.87 -3.43 -4.43
CA MET A 22 9.13 -4.59 -3.59
C MET A 22 7.87 -5.36 -3.25
N ALA A 23 6.76 -4.67 -2.97
CA ALA A 23 5.46 -5.30 -2.78
C ALA A 23 5.00 -6.05 -4.03
N ALA A 24 5.06 -5.42 -5.22
CA ALA A 24 4.69 -6.06 -6.47
C ALA A 24 5.47 -7.38 -6.70
N LEU A 25 6.78 -7.36 -6.51
CA LEU A 25 7.61 -8.55 -6.66
C LEU A 25 7.36 -9.60 -5.56
N ALA A 26 7.04 -9.17 -4.34
CA ALA A 26 6.70 -10.10 -3.26
C ALA A 26 5.38 -10.85 -3.57
N PHE A 27 4.34 -10.14 -4.01
CA PHE A 27 3.08 -10.75 -4.44
C PHE A 27 3.27 -11.68 -5.65
N ALA A 28 4.11 -11.28 -6.62
CA ALA A 28 4.42 -12.14 -7.78
C ALA A 28 5.10 -13.45 -7.37
N ARG A 29 6.03 -13.42 -6.39
CA ARG A 29 6.67 -14.64 -5.86
C ARG A 29 5.69 -15.59 -5.19
N GLU A 30 4.59 -15.08 -4.62
CA GLU A 30 3.48 -15.88 -4.09
C GLU A 30 2.52 -16.38 -5.20
N GLY A 31 2.84 -16.12 -6.47
CA GLY A 31 2.04 -16.54 -7.62
C GLY A 31 0.79 -15.71 -7.88
N ALA A 32 0.68 -14.52 -7.29
CA ALA A 32 -0.40 -13.59 -7.55
C ALA A 32 -0.20 -12.87 -8.89
N ASN A 33 -1.24 -12.77 -9.71
CA ASN A 33 -1.27 -11.87 -10.85
C ASN A 33 -1.27 -10.42 -10.38
N LEU A 34 -0.69 -9.52 -11.16
CA LEU A 34 -0.51 -8.14 -10.77
C LEU A 34 -1.26 -7.17 -11.68
N ALA A 35 -1.93 -6.20 -11.06
CA ALA A 35 -2.29 -4.94 -11.67
C ALA A 35 -1.50 -3.83 -10.96
N ILE A 36 -0.56 -3.21 -11.64
CA ILE A 36 0.35 -2.23 -11.06
C ILE A 36 0.26 -0.89 -11.78
N CYS A 37 0.33 0.21 -11.04
CA CYS A 37 0.28 1.53 -11.66
C CYS A 37 1.23 2.55 -11.02
N THR A 38 1.47 3.61 -11.80
CA THR A 38 2.19 4.82 -11.40
C THR A 38 1.63 6.03 -12.12
N SER A 39 1.74 7.23 -11.54
CA SER A 39 1.34 8.47 -12.21
C SER A 39 2.36 8.98 -13.24
N ALA A 40 3.66 8.64 -13.08
CA ALA A 40 4.72 9.24 -13.89
C ALA A 40 5.84 8.29 -14.33
N LYS A 41 6.25 7.36 -13.49
CA LYS A 41 7.48 6.55 -13.66
C LYS A 41 7.24 5.27 -14.46
N MET A 42 6.84 5.41 -15.74
CA MET A 42 6.44 4.28 -16.58
C MET A 42 7.59 3.35 -16.96
N LYS A 43 8.81 3.88 -17.15
CA LYS A 43 9.98 3.05 -17.43
C LYS A 43 10.26 2.10 -16.28
N GLU A 44 10.36 2.64 -15.06
CA GLU A 44 10.60 1.86 -13.85
C GLU A 44 9.44 0.89 -13.55
N LEU A 45 8.20 1.27 -13.85
CA LEU A 45 7.05 0.37 -13.74
C LEU A 45 7.16 -0.79 -14.74
N GLY A 46 7.61 -0.53 -15.96
CA GLY A 46 7.86 -1.56 -16.99
C GLY A 46 8.91 -2.57 -16.53
N GLU A 47 10.00 -2.11 -15.94
CA GLU A 47 11.04 -2.97 -15.37
C GLU A 47 10.50 -3.89 -14.26
N VAL A 48 9.65 -3.37 -13.38
CA VAL A 48 8.97 -4.18 -12.35
C VAL A 48 8.02 -5.19 -12.98
N ALA A 49 7.28 -4.79 -14.01
CA ALA A 49 6.35 -5.67 -14.72
C ALA A 49 7.09 -6.85 -15.41
N GLU A 50 8.23 -6.59 -16.05
CA GLU A 50 9.05 -7.65 -16.67
C GLU A 50 9.61 -8.62 -15.63
N GLN A 51 10.13 -8.12 -14.50
CA GLN A 51 10.59 -8.97 -13.41
C GLN A 51 9.46 -9.84 -12.85
N ALA A 52 8.26 -9.29 -12.71
CA ALA A 52 7.11 -10.07 -12.24
C ALA A 52 6.67 -11.13 -13.27
N ARG A 53 6.66 -10.80 -14.57
CA ARG A 53 6.36 -11.76 -15.65
C ARG A 53 7.37 -12.92 -15.69
N ALA A 54 8.64 -12.63 -15.42
CA ALA A 54 9.68 -13.66 -15.31
C ALA A 54 9.43 -14.65 -14.16
N LEU A 55 8.62 -14.27 -13.16
CA LEU A 55 8.15 -15.17 -12.10
C LEU A 55 6.91 -16.00 -12.49
N GLY A 56 6.45 -15.89 -13.75
CA GLY A 56 5.36 -16.70 -14.30
C GLY A 56 3.95 -16.15 -14.04
N VAL A 57 3.79 -14.92 -13.57
CA VAL A 57 2.49 -14.32 -13.32
C VAL A 57 2.05 -13.36 -14.43
N LYS A 58 0.75 -13.17 -14.60
CA LYS A 58 0.20 -12.16 -15.51
C LYS A 58 0.31 -10.77 -14.91
N VAL A 59 0.62 -9.77 -15.74
CA VAL A 59 0.81 -8.38 -15.25
C VAL A 59 0.13 -7.39 -16.18
N VAL A 60 -0.75 -6.57 -15.60
CA VAL A 60 -1.29 -5.33 -16.17
C VAL A 60 -0.51 -4.16 -15.56
N ALA A 61 0.18 -3.37 -16.36
CA ALA A 61 0.97 -2.22 -15.91
C ALA A 61 0.49 -0.95 -16.63
N GLU A 62 0.02 0.06 -15.89
CA GLU A 62 -0.65 1.23 -16.46
C GLU A 62 -0.16 2.55 -15.84
N LYS A 63 -0.24 3.60 -16.65
CA LYS A 63 -0.18 4.96 -16.11
C LYS A 63 -1.54 5.29 -15.49
N CYS A 64 -1.56 5.52 -14.18
CA CYS A 64 -2.76 5.92 -13.47
C CYS A 64 -2.38 6.85 -12.32
N ASP A 65 -2.94 8.06 -12.33
CA ASP A 65 -2.90 8.95 -11.18
C ASP A 65 -4.10 8.62 -10.29
N VAL A 66 -3.82 8.23 -9.05
CA VAL A 66 -4.87 7.82 -8.10
C VAL A 66 -5.79 8.97 -7.69
N THR A 67 -5.40 10.22 -7.96
CA THR A 67 -6.23 11.41 -7.70
C THR A 67 -7.31 11.62 -8.76
N ASP A 68 -7.18 10.96 -9.91
CA ASP A 68 -8.16 10.95 -10.99
C ASP A 68 -9.06 9.72 -10.89
N GLY A 69 -10.29 9.90 -10.42
CA GLY A 69 -11.26 8.83 -10.25
C GLY A 69 -11.62 8.11 -11.56
N ALA A 70 -11.63 8.81 -12.70
CA ALA A 70 -11.90 8.20 -14.00
C ALA A 70 -10.73 7.32 -14.46
N ALA A 71 -9.49 7.78 -14.26
CA ALA A 71 -8.30 6.98 -14.53
C ALA A 71 -8.26 5.71 -13.66
N VAL A 72 -8.62 5.80 -12.38
CA VAL A 72 -8.69 4.64 -11.48
C VAL A 72 -9.78 3.66 -11.93
N ALA A 73 -10.98 4.15 -12.30
CA ALA A 73 -12.06 3.31 -12.80
C ALA A 73 -11.65 2.57 -14.09
N ALA A 74 -10.98 3.25 -15.02
CA ALA A 74 -10.47 2.66 -16.25
C ALA A 74 -9.40 1.58 -15.96
N PHE A 75 -8.50 1.84 -15.02
CA PHE A 75 -7.47 0.89 -14.61
C PHE A 75 -8.07 -0.37 -13.96
N VAL A 76 -9.03 -0.21 -13.05
CA VAL A 76 -9.72 -1.35 -12.43
C VAL A 76 -10.53 -2.14 -13.47
N LYS A 77 -11.23 -1.45 -14.39
CA LYS A 77 -11.94 -2.11 -15.49
C LYS A 77 -10.98 -2.93 -16.37
N LYS A 78 -9.86 -2.33 -16.80
CA LYS A 78 -8.84 -3.03 -17.59
C LYS A 78 -8.28 -4.25 -16.85
N THR A 79 -8.04 -4.12 -15.54
CA THR A 79 -7.59 -5.23 -14.71
C THR A 79 -8.60 -6.37 -14.71
N ARG A 80 -9.88 -6.08 -14.49
CA ARG A 80 -10.95 -7.08 -14.55
C ARG A 80 -11.02 -7.75 -15.93
N ASP A 81 -10.98 -6.95 -17.00
CA ASP A 81 -11.13 -7.47 -18.37
C ASP A 81 -9.95 -8.38 -18.77
N GLN A 82 -8.72 -8.12 -18.30
CA GLN A 82 -7.52 -8.89 -18.64
C GLN A 82 -7.16 -9.99 -17.65
N LEU A 83 -7.42 -9.79 -16.36
CA LEU A 83 -7.06 -10.74 -15.30
C LEU A 83 -8.28 -11.44 -14.67
N GLY A 84 -9.49 -11.01 -15.02
CA GLY A 84 -10.76 -11.62 -14.62
C GLY A 84 -11.21 -11.27 -13.20
N ARG A 85 -10.33 -10.70 -12.36
CA ARG A 85 -10.63 -10.46 -10.94
C ARG A 85 -9.72 -9.40 -10.30
N VAL A 86 -10.15 -8.84 -9.19
CA VAL A 86 -9.30 -8.10 -8.24
C VAL A 86 -9.60 -8.63 -6.85
N ASP A 87 -8.60 -9.20 -6.20
CA ASP A 87 -8.75 -9.85 -4.89
C ASP A 87 -8.11 -9.06 -3.76
N VAL A 88 -6.97 -8.46 -4.07
CA VAL A 88 -6.20 -7.67 -3.11
C VAL A 88 -6.02 -6.27 -3.67
N ALA A 89 -6.25 -5.24 -2.86
CA ALA A 89 -5.91 -3.86 -3.19
C ALA A 89 -4.90 -3.32 -2.18
N VAL A 90 -3.71 -2.91 -2.65
CA VAL A 90 -2.64 -2.35 -1.83
C VAL A 90 -2.43 -0.89 -2.23
N ASN A 91 -2.86 0.03 -1.39
CA ASN A 91 -2.78 1.47 -1.62
C ASN A 91 -1.45 2.02 -1.10
N ILE A 92 -0.39 1.96 -1.94
CA ILE A 92 0.96 2.42 -1.60
C ILE A 92 1.24 3.82 -2.16
N ALA A 93 0.58 4.22 -3.26
CA ALA A 93 0.74 5.56 -3.79
C ALA A 93 0.58 6.60 -2.66
N GLY A 94 1.54 7.49 -2.53
CA GLY A 94 1.55 8.45 -1.45
C GLY A 94 2.33 9.71 -1.83
N PHE A 95 1.86 10.83 -1.31
CA PHE A 95 2.56 12.11 -1.35
C PHE A 95 3.02 12.46 0.08
N ARG A 96 4.29 12.85 0.18
CA ARG A 96 4.90 13.22 1.45
C ARG A 96 4.98 14.74 1.55
N ALA A 97 4.09 15.31 2.35
CA ALA A 97 4.21 16.72 2.73
C ALA A 97 5.43 16.88 3.67
N GLU A 98 6.37 17.72 3.29
CA GLU A 98 7.65 17.90 4.02
C GLU A 98 7.77 19.29 4.64
N SER A 99 7.00 20.26 4.16
CA SER A 99 7.01 21.63 4.65
C SER A 99 6.49 21.71 6.11
N LYS A 100 7.06 22.64 6.88
CA LYS A 100 6.45 23.02 8.16
C LYS A 100 5.10 23.69 7.89
N PHE A 101 4.19 23.65 8.86
CA PHE A 101 2.81 24.09 8.66
C PHE A 101 2.68 25.52 8.15
N LEU A 102 3.48 26.46 8.67
CA LEU A 102 3.45 27.85 8.26
C LEU A 102 4.21 28.14 6.95
N GLU A 103 5.04 27.21 6.50
CA GLU A 103 5.84 27.32 5.27
C GLU A 103 5.16 26.63 4.09
N GLY A 104 4.32 25.62 4.36
CA GLY A 104 3.59 24.85 3.35
C GLY A 104 2.40 25.62 2.79
N GLY A 105 2.28 25.65 1.47
CA GLY A 105 1.14 26.24 0.78
C GLY A 105 -0.10 25.32 0.80
N PHE A 106 -1.27 25.92 0.51
CA PHE A 106 -2.54 25.18 0.40
C PHE A 106 -2.50 24.09 -0.70
N GLU A 107 -1.67 24.26 -1.71
CA GLU A 107 -1.45 23.25 -2.76
C GLU A 107 -0.82 21.95 -2.21
N GLU A 108 0.18 22.08 -1.31
CA GLU A 108 0.77 20.90 -0.66
C GLU A 108 -0.24 20.17 0.22
N TRP A 109 -1.05 20.93 0.96
CA TRP A 109 -2.15 20.43 1.76
C TRP A 109 -3.17 19.65 0.91
N THR A 110 -3.70 20.26 -0.13
CA THR A 110 -4.71 19.66 -1.01
C THR A 110 -4.15 18.43 -1.73
N ARG A 111 -2.90 18.48 -2.18
CA ARG A 111 -2.22 17.34 -2.80
C ARG A 111 -2.02 16.20 -1.82
N ALA A 112 -1.67 16.50 -0.57
CA ALA A 112 -1.53 15.47 0.46
C ALA A 112 -2.86 14.73 0.70
N ILE A 113 -3.97 15.44 0.77
CA ILE A 113 -5.32 14.85 0.88
C ILE A 113 -5.63 14.05 -0.38
N ALA A 114 -5.47 14.64 -1.56
CA ALA A 114 -5.82 14.01 -2.83
C ALA A 114 -5.11 12.66 -3.02
N VAL A 115 -3.79 12.60 -2.78
CA VAL A 115 -3.03 11.36 -3.01
C VAL A 115 -3.21 10.35 -1.88
N ASN A 116 -3.17 10.80 -0.60
CA ASN A 116 -3.12 9.85 0.52
C ASN A 116 -4.51 9.43 1.05
N LEU A 117 -5.57 10.18 0.74
CA LEU A 117 -6.94 9.88 1.19
C LEU A 117 -7.89 9.66 0.02
N THR A 118 -8.00 10.61 -0.90
CA THR A 118 -8.91 10.50 -2.05
C THR A 118 -8.48 9.38 -3.00
N GLY A 119 -7.17 9.17 -3.21
CA GLY A 119 -6.66 8.07 -4.01
C GLY A 119 -7.12 6.69 -3.51
N PRO A 120 -6.85 6.30 -2.26
CA PRO A 120 -7.39 5.07 -1.67
C PRO A 120 -8.91 4.96 -1.72
N TYR A 121 -9.65 6.06 -1.55
CA TYR A 121 -11.10 6.09 -1.74
C TYR A 121 -11.48 5.67 -3.17
N HIS A 122 -10.87 6.27 -4.20
CA HIS A 122 -11.15 5.90 -5.59
C HIS A 122 -10.85 4.44 -5.87
N VAL A 123 -9.71 3.93 -5.39
CA VAL A 123 -9.37 2.51 -5.56
C VAL A 123 -10.41 1.62 -4.88
N CYS A 124 -10.69 1.84 -3.59
CA CYS A 124 -11.65 1.02 -2.85
C CYS A 124 -13.05 1.07 -3.47
N ARG A 125 -13.52 2.26 -3.88
CA ARG A 125 -14.83 2.43 -4.52
C ARG A 125 -15.00 1.59 -5.77
N ASN A 126 -13.92 1.38 -6.53
CA ASN A 126 -13.96 0.63 -7.79
C ASN A 126 -13.68 -0.87 -7.61
N VAL A 127 -12.87 -1.28 -6.62
CA VAL A 127 -12.57 -2.72 -6.44
C VAL A 127 -13.58 -3.44 -5.57
N LEU A 128 -14.22 -2.76 -4.62
CA LEU A 128 -15.17 -3.36 -3.69
C LEU A 128 -16.35 -4.09 -4.36
N PRO A 129 -17.01 -3.54 -5.39
CA PRO A 129 -18.08 -4.28 -6.08
C PRO A 129 -17.61 -5.64 -6.58
N LEU A 130 -16.39 -5.74 -7.12
CA LEU A 130 -15.79 -6.99 -7.62
C LEU A 130 -15.48 -7.97 -6.49
N MET A 131 -15.03 -7.47 -5.33
CA MET A 131 -14.75 -8.27 -4.16
C MET A 131 -16.03 -8.76 -3.48
N ILE A 132 -17.07 -7.92 -3.40
CA ILE A 132 -18.39 -8.26 -2.84
C ILE A 132 -19.06 -9.37 -3.64
N GLU A 133 -19.06 -9.26 -4.97
CA GLU A 133 -19.59 -10.30 -5.86
C GLU A 133 -18.96 -11.67 -5.60
N ARG A 134 -17.66 -11.69 -5.32
CA ARG A 134 -16.89 -12.92 -5.05
C ARG A 134 -16.89 -13.33 -3.59
N ARG A 135 -17.46 -12.53 -2.69
CA ARG A 135 -17.43 -12.71 -1.24
C ARG A 135 -16.03 -12.98 -0.70
N TRP A 136 -15.05 -12.26 -1.24
CA TRP A 136 -13.66 -12.32 -0.81
C TRP A 136 -12.90 -11.07 -1.24
N GLY A 137 -12.14 -10.49 -0.33
CA GLY A 137 -11.27 -9.36 -0.64
C GLY A 137 -10.32 -9.00 0.51
N ARG A 138 -9.21 -8.36 0.16
CA ARG A 138 -8.21 -7.85 1.10
C ARG A 138 -7.81 -6.44 0.70
N ILE A 139 -8.01 -5.48 1.59
CA ILE A 139 -7.63 -4.08 1.38
C ILE A 139 -6.52 -3.75 2.37
N ILE A 140 -5.40 -3.23 1.86
CA ILE A 140 -4.22 -2.85 2.63
C ILE A 140 -3.88 -1.40 2.30
N ASN A 141 -4.03 -0.53 3.29
CA ASN A 141 -3.69 0.88 3.20
C ASN A 141 -2.35 1.17 3.88
N ILE A 142 -1.64 2.23 3.46
CA ILE A 142 -0.37 2.62 4.05
C ILE A 142 -0.51 3.90 4.86
N SER A 143 -0.40 3.77 6.17
CA SER A 143 -0.27 4.86 7.12
C SER A 143 1.21 5.22 7.34
N GLY A 144 1.65 5.31 8.56
CA GLY A 144 3.03 5.59 9.00
C GLY A 144 3.07 5.89 10.48
N VAL A 145 4.25 6.18 10.99
CA VAL A 145 4.44 6.54 12.41
C VAL A 145 4.23 8.03 12.71
N ALA A 146 4.14 8.88 11.68
CA ALA A 146 4.02 10.33 11.86
C ALA A 146 2.86 10.77 12.79
N PRO A 147 1.66 10.17 12.75
CA PRO A 147 0.57 10.54 13.65
C PRO A 147 0.92 10.34 15.13
N TYR A 148 1.65 9.28 15.41
CA TYR A 148 1.95 8.84 16.78
C TYR A 148 3.17 9.55 17.38
N LEU A 149 4.08 10.04 16.52
CA LEU A 149 5.31 10.72 16.93
C LEU A 149 5.25 12.24 16.84
N GLY A 150 4.09 12.79 16.46
CA GLY A 150 3.96 14.23 16.24
C GLY A 150 4.77 14.74 15.04
N GLY A 151 4.89 13.93 13.98
CA GLY A 151 5.53 14.37 12.73
C GLY A 151 4.62 15.30 11.94
N GLY A 152 5.13 16.36 11.33
CA GLY A 152 4.47 17.40 10.51
C GLY A 152 2.93 17.35 10.37
N ALA A 153 2.24 18.44 10.67
CA ALA A 153 0.77 18.47 10.82
C ALA A 153 0.00 17.84 9.64
N THR A 154 0.30 18.27 8.40
CA THR A 154 -0.34 17.75 7.18
C THR A 154 -0.10 16.25 7.01
N LYS A 155 1.14 15.81 7.23
CA LYS A 155 1.52 14.40 7.12
C LYS A 155 0.84 13.54 8.20
N ALA A 156 0.81 14.00 9.44
CA ALA A 156 0.17 13.29 10.55
C ALA A 156 -1.35 13.16 10.29
N MET A 157 -1.99 14.23 9.85
CA MET A 157 -3.42 14.26 9.53
C MET A 157 -3.79 13.22 8.49
N VAL A 158 -3.13 13.20 7.32
CA VAL A 158 -3.49 12.23 6.25
C VAL A 158 -3.18 10.79 6.66
N LYS A 159 -2.11 10.58 7.44
CA LYS A 159 -1.72 9.23 7.91
C LYS A 159 -2.61 8.72 9.04
N LEU A 160 -3.22 9.57 9.84
CA LEU A 160 -4.27 9.18 10.79
C LEU A 160 -5.63 9.05 10.09
N GLY A 161 -5.92 9.93 9.14
CA GLY A 161 -7.16 9.87 8.33
C GLY A 161 -7.33 8.54 7.61
N ILE A 162 -6.26 8.00 7.02
CA ILE A 162 -6.33 6.69 6.34
C ILE A 162 -6.58 5.54 7.34
N VAL A 163 -6.14 5.63 8.60
CA VAL A 163 -6.47 4.65 9.63
C VAL A 163 -7.96 4.70 9.95
N GLY A 164 -8.52 5.92 10.12
CA GLY A 164 -9.96 6.11 10.33
C GLY A 164 -10.78 5.56 9.16
N PHE A 165 -10.42 5.90 7.92
CA PHE A 165 -11.05 5.35 6.71
C PHE A 165 -11.01 3.82 6.68
N THR A 166 -9.86 3.22 7.00
CA THR A 166 -9.70 1.76 7.02
C THR A 166 -10.61 1.09 8.05
N ARG A 167 -10.75 1.67 9.25
CA ARG A 167 -11.61 1.15 10.31
C ARG A 167 -13.10 1.23 9.96
N GLY A 168 -13.53 2.36 9.36
CA GLY A 168 -14.89 2.50 8.85
C GLY A 168 -15.20 1.46 7.78
N LEU A 169 -14.32 1.40 6.77
CA LEU A 169 -14.46 0.45 5.67
C LEU A 169 -14.50 -1.01 6.14
N ALA A 170 -13.65 -1.37 7.11
CA ALA A 170 -13.62 -2.72 7.69
C ALA A 170 -14.97 -3.16 8.24
N ARG A 171 -15.72 -2.25 8.88
CA ARG A 171 -17.08 -2.53 9.40
C ARG A 171 -18.09 -2.71 8.27
N GLU A 172 -18.01 -1.87 7.24
CA GLU A 172 -18.99 -1.88 6.14
C GLU A 172 -18.87 -3.12 5.24
N VAL A 173 -17.68 -3.75 5.16
CA VAL A 173 -17.43 -4.85 4.20
C VAL A 173 -17.25 -6.22 4.85
N ALA A 174 -17.29 -6.31 6.18
CA ALA A 174 -17.02 -7.54 6.93
C ALA A 174 -17.96 -8.71 6.53
N ASP A 175 -19.24 -8.44 6.36
CA ASP A 175 -20.25 -9.45 6.00
C ASP A 175 -20.02 -10.07 4.62
N HIS A 176 -19.15 -9.48 3.82
CA HIS A 176 -18.75 -9.96 2.50
C HIS A 176 -17.44 -10.75 2.50
N ASN A 177 -16.91 -11.13 3.70
CA ASN A 177 -15.61 -11.79 3.83
C ASN A 177 -14.45 -10.94 3.25
N ILE A 178 -14.57 -9.63 3.39
CA ILE A 178 -13.56 -8.66 2.98
C ILE A 178 -12.93 -8.07 4.24
N THR A 179 -11.60 -8.02 4.29
CA THR A 179 -10.88 -7.36 5.36
C THR A 179 -10.22 -6.08 4.85
N ALA A 180 -10.17 -5.06 5.69
CA ALA A 180 -9.44 -3.83 5.42
C ALA A 180 -8.50 -3.52 6.60
N ASN A 181 -7.21 -3.42 6.31
CA ASN A 181 -6.18 -3.15 7.31
C ASN A 181 -5.22 -2.06 6.85
N CYS A 182 -4.51 -1.50 7.80
CA CYS A 182 -3.46 -0.51 7.58
C CYS A 182 -2.09 -1.08 7.98
N ILE A 183 -1.05 -0.62 7.33
CA ILE A 183 0.33 -0.80 7.80
C ILE A 183 0.91 0.58 8.05
N GLY A 184 1.56 0.77 9.20
CA GLY A 184 2.28 1.97 9.58
C GLY A 184 3.79 1.74 9.57
N PRO A 185 4.49 1.89 8.43
CA PRO A 185 5.93 1.73 8.38
C PRO A 185 6.64 2.84 9.17
N GLY A 186 7.72 2.48 9.82
CA GLY A 186 8.71 3.40 10.35
C GLY A 186 9.64 3.96 9.26
N THR A 187 10.89 4.16 9.63
CA THR A 187 11.93 4.52 8.66
C THR A 187 12.40 3.25 7.94
N ILE A 188 12.05 3.13 6.66
CA ILE A 188 12.38 1.96 5.82
C ILE A 188 13.46 2.37 4.83
N GLY A 189 14.51 1.55 4.69
CA GLY A 189 15.52 1.69 3.65
C GLY A 189 14.93 1.43 2.26
N ARG A 190 15.58 1.95 1.22
CA ARG A 190 15.17 1.71 -0.18
C ARG A 190 15.54 0.30 -0.66
N SER A 191 16.49 -0.33 0.05
CA SER A 191 16.94 -1.70 -0.18
C SER A 191 17.36 -2.33 1.15
N ALA A 192 17.51 -3.66 1.17
CA ALA A 192 18.05 -4.38 2.34
C ALA A 192 19.46 -3.91 2.70
N ARG A 193 20.29 -3.56 1.70
CA ARG A 193 21.64 -3.01 1.90
C ARG A 193 21.61 -1.65 2.60
N GLU A 194 20.80 -0.70 2.11
CA GLU A 194 20.65 0.63 2.74
C GLU A 194 20.12 0.51 4.17
N ALA A 195 19.23 -0.44 4.45
CA ALA A 195 18.74 -0.70 5.80
C ALA A 195 19.87 -1.13 6.76
N HIS A 196 20.81 -1.90 6.28
CA HIS A 196 21.95 -2.38 7.09
C HIS A 196 23.02 -1.30 7.31
N GLU A 197 23.30 -0.49 6.29
CA GLU A 197 24.34 0.56 6.33
C GLU A 197 23.95 1.78 7.18
N SER A 198 22.69 1.90 7.58
CA SER A 198 22.14 3.14 8.17
C SER A 198 22.00 3.16 9.69
N GLU A 199 22.72 2.31 10.42
CA GLU A 199 22.65 2.29 11.89
C GLU A 199 22.95 3.64 12.56
N LYS A 200 23.81 4.46 11.93
CA LYS A 200 24.19 5.80 12.43
C LYS A 200 23.11 6.87 12.22
N GLU A 201 22.16 6.67 11.33
CA GLU A 201 21.12 7.65 10.98
C GLU A 201 19.82 7.45 11.76
N VAL A 202 19.71 6.38 12.53
CA VAL A 202 18.51 6.03 13.27
C VAL A 202 18.51 6.73 14.62
N ARG A 203 17.34 7.22 15.02
CA ARG A 203 17.13 7.92 16.28
C ARG A 203 17.63 7.06 17.45
N ALA A 204 18.47 7.64 18.33
CA ALA A 204 19.11 6.93 19.43
C ALA A 204 18.12 6.22 20.40
N TRP A 205 16.87 6.71 20.45
CA TRP A 205 15.81 6.15 21.30
C TRP A 205 15.00 5.02 20.62
N GLN A 206 15.23 4.72 19.32
CA GLN A 206 14.53 3.64 18.64
C GLN A 206 15.10 2.28 19.09
N PRO A 207 14.30 1.34 19.62
CA PRO A 207 14.80 0.06 20.14
C PRO A 207 15.59 -0.75 19.11
N ILE A 208 15.06 -0.95 17.92
CA ILE A 208 15.80 -1.59 16.83
C ILE A 208 16.53 -0.50 16.03
N ARG A 209 17.82 -0.36 16.31
CA ARG A 209 18.68 0.74 15.83
C ARG A 209 19.14 0.57 14.38
N ARG A 210 18.20 0.37 13.47
CA ARG A 210 18.44 0.36 12.02
C ARG A 210 17.17 0.78 11.28
N LYS A 211 17.30 1.16 10.02
CA LYS A 211 16.13 1.25 9.14
C LYS A 211 15.52 -0.14 8.95
N GLY A 212 14.21 -0.22 8.84
CA GLY A 212 13.55 -1.46 8.45
C GLY A 212 13.90 -1.84 7.00
N LYS A 213 13.94 -3.12 6.70
CA LYS A 213 14.05 -3.62 5.34
C LYS A 213 12.67 -3.57 4.66
N PRO A 214 12.59 -3.28 3.36
CA PRO A 214 11.31 -3.34 2.65
C PRO A 214 10.60 -4.69 2.82
N GLU A 215 11.36 -5.80 2.87
CA GLU A 215 10.85 -7.15 3.05
C GLU A 215 10.13 -7.34 4.39
N GLU A 216 10.53 -6.63 5.44
CA GLU A 216 9.87 -6.68 6.75
C GLU A 216 8.47 -6.04 6.71
N VAL A 217 8.25 -5.10 5.79
CA VAL A 217 6.93 -4.50 5.55
C VAL A 217 6.11 -5.38 4.61
N THR A 218 6.71 -5.87 3.52
CA THR A 218 5.98 -6.68 2.54
C THR A 218 5.58 -8.05 3.09
N SER A 219 6.30 -8.61 4.06
CA SER A 219 5.88 -9.84 4.74
C SER A 219 4.57 -9.65 5.52
N VAL A 220 4.39 -8.48 6.16
CA VAL A 220 3.12 -8.12 6.81
C VAL A 220 2.02 -7.90 5.77
N MET A 221 2.33 -7.29 4.61
CA MET A 221 1.36 -7.15 3.51
C MET A 221 0.88 -8.53 3.01
N LEU A 222 1.80 -9.46 2.78
CA LEU A 222 1.47 -10.82 2.34
C LEU A 222 0.62 -11.55 3.38
N HIS A 223 0.96 -11.43 4.67
CA HIS A 223 0.14 -12.00 5.74
C HIS A 223 -1.28 -11.43 5.72
N LEU A 224 -1.44 -10.11 5.69
CA LEU A 224 -2.75 -9.45 5.66
C LEU A 224 -3.55 -9.74 4.38
N ALA A 225 -2.88 -10.04 3.28
CA ALA A 225 -3.49 -10.45 2.02
C ALA A 225 -3.89 -11.93 2.00
N SER A 226 -3.38 -12.74 2.90
CA SER A 226 -3.54 -14.19 2.88
C SER A 226 -4.94 -14.65 3.34
N GLU A 227 -5.24 -15.93 3.09
CA GLU A 227 -6.41 -16.61 3.66
C GLU A 227 -6.36 -16.62 5.21
N ASN A 228 -5.16 -16.77 5.78
CA ASN A 228 -4.95 -16.89 7.23
C ASN A 228 -5.24 -15.60 8.00
N ALA A 229 -5.35 -14.45 7.31
CA ALA A 229 -5.71 -13.17 7.92
C ALA A 229 -7.22 -12.85 7.86
N GLY A 230 -8.07 -13.85 7.58
CA GLY A 230 -9.51 -13.65 7.41
C GLY A 230 -10.25 -13.13 8.66
N TYR A 231 -9.67 -13.24 9.85
CA TYR A 231 -10.23 -12.71 11.09
C TYR A 231 -9.54 -11.42 11.57
N THR A 232 -8.65 -10.86 10.73
CA THR A 232 -7.90 -9.63 11.03
C THR A 232 -8.44 -8.50 10.17
N THR A 233 -9.17 -7.54 10.78
CA THR A 233 -9.72 -6.38 10.07
C THR A 233 -9.75 -5.13 10.95
N GLY A 234 -9.68 -3.95 10.35
CA GLY A 234 -9.69 -2.65 11.03
C GLY A 234 -8.40 -2.31 11.79
N GLN A 235 -7.33 -3.11 11.64
CA GLN A 235 -6.10 -2.95 12.40
C GLN A 235 -5.09 -2.04 11.66
N CYS A 236 -4.21 -1.41 12.46
CA CYS A 236 -3.04 -0.70 11.94
C CYS A 236 -1.77 -1.37 12.51
N TYR A 237 -1.09 -2.14 11.67
CA TYR A 237 0.14 -2.84 12.06
C TYR A 237 1.35 -1.92 11.92
N LEU A 238 1.98 -1.60 13.04
CA LEU A 238 3.19 -0.77 13.06
C LEU A 238 4.44 -1.61 12.81
N VAL A 239 5.08 -1.41 11.66
CA VAL A 239 6.36 -2.04 11.30
C VAL A 239 7.44 -0.96 11.41
N ASN A 240 7.87 -0.64 12.63
CA ASN A 240 8.57 0.60 12.93
C ASN A 240 9.80 0.45 13.82
N GLY A 241 10.27 -0.78 14.12
CA GLY A 241 11.43 -1.02 14.94
C GLY A 241 11.28 -0.57 16.41
N GLY A 242 10.03 -0.51 16.91
CA GLY A 242 9.73 -0.05 18.26
C GLY A 242 9.75 1.48 18.42
N ALA A 243 9.73 2.23 17.30
CA ALA A 243 9.69 3.70 17.37
C ALA A 243 8.41 4.23 18.03
N TYR A 244 7.35 3.43 18.04
CA TYR A 244 6.11 3.67 18.77
C TYR A 244 5.42 2.33 19.06
N PHE A 245 4.79 2.24 20.21
CA PHE A 245 3.92 1.14 20.64
C PHE A 245 2.48 1.62 20.69
N GLN A 246 1.55 0.81 20.14
CA GLN A 246 0.11 1.12 20.12
C GLN A 246 -0.61 0.28 21.16
#